data_1d11897caeac1416941a016123e5e0b0
#
_entry.id   1d11897caeac1416941a016123e5e0b0
#
_cell.length_a   1.000
_cell.length_b   1.000
_cell.length_c   1.000
_cell.angle_alpha   90.00
_cell.angle_beta   90.00
_cell.angle_gamma   90.00
#
_symmetry.space_group_name_H-M   'P 1'
#
loop_
_entity.id
_entity.type
_entity.pdbx_description
1 polymer ?
#
loop_
_entity_poly.entity_id
_entity_poly.type
_entity_poly.pdbx_seq_one_letter_code
_entity_poly.pdbx_strand_id
1 'polypeptide(L)'
;MFRLWGKMMKENRLLRDTVYENGDRTLNRTKKVFAALHDICMEFDLQEPIWLDKNINEFKRVDKTRFAQDNFIESIDFDYLEIHVIEED
;
A
#
# COMPACT_ATOMS: atom_id res chain seq x y z
N MET A 1 17.30 -4.98 -1.75
CA MET A 1 15.96 -5.51 -2.09
C MET A 1 14.90 -4.52 -1.65
N PHE A 2 13.94 -4.20 -2.49
CA PHE A 2 12.81 -3.37 -2.12
C PHE A 2 11.72 -4.23 -1.48
N ARG A 3 11.25 -3.83 -0.29
CA ARG A 3 10.15 -4.52 0.42
C ARG A 3 9.11 -3.52 0.86
N LEU A 4 7.86 -3.85 0.59
CA LEU A 4 6.73 -3.02 1.00
C LEU A 4 5.69 -3.89 1.71
N TRP A 5 5.31 -3.47 2.92
CA TRP A 5 4.38 -4.19 3.76
C TRP A 5 2.98 -3.60 3.60
N GLY A 6 2.03 -4.45 3.20
CA GLY A 6 0.62 -4.08 3.10
C GLY A 6 -0.17 -4.70 4.24
N LYS A 7 -0.96 -3.87 4.93
CA LYS A 7 -1.77 -4.29 6.08
C LYS A 7 -3.20 -3.83 5.92
N MET A 8 -4.14 -4.75 6.08
CA MET A 8 -5.58 -4.43 6.14
C MET A 8 -6.01 -4.41 7.61
N MET A 9 -6.49 -3.26 8.07
CA MET A 9 -6.82 -3.04 9.48
C MET A 9 -8.30 -2.76 9.66
N LYS A 10 -8.87 -3.32 10.75
CA LYS A 10 -10.24 -3.05 11.18
C LYS A 10 -10.35 -3.12 12.69
N GLU A 11 -10.91 -2.08 13.31
CA GLU A 11 -11.12 -2.02 14.77
C GLU A 11 -9.83 -2.29 15.53
N ASN A 12 -8.73 -1.71 15.08
CA ASN A 12 -7.38 -1.89 15.65
C ASN A 12 -6.84 -3.32 15.55
N ARG A 13 -7.43 -4.14 14.68
CA ARG A 13 -6.96 -5.51 14.45
C ARG A 13 -6.40 -5.66 13.05
N LEU A 14 -5.31 -6.40 12.94
CA LEU A 14 -4.74 -6.78 11.65
C LEU A 14 -5.58 -7.94 11.08
N LEU A 15 -6.32 -7.67 9.98
CA LEU A 15 -7.12 -8.70 9.32
C LEU A 15 -6.27 -9.55 8.40
N ARG A 16 -5.43 -8.90 7.59
CA ARG A 16 -4.55 -9.56 6.62
C ARG A 16 -3.32 -8.70 6.43
N ASP A 17 -2.21 -9.33 6.09
CA ASP A 17 -1.01 -8.61 5.68
C ASP A 17 -0.21 -9.43 4.67
N THR A 18 0.65 -8.75 3.96
CA THR A 18 1.58 -9.37 3.02
C THR A 18 2.76 -8.45 2.81
N VAL A 19 3.89 -9.01 2.37
CA VAL A 19 5.08 -8.24 2.02
C VAL A 19 5.37 -8.47 0.53
N TYR A 20 5.41 -7.38 -0.23
CA TYR A 20 5.86 -7.38 -1.61
C TYR A 20 7.37 -7.19 -1.63
N GLU A 21 8.05 -8.00 -2.43
CA GLU A 21 9.50 -7.94 -2.57
C GLU A 21 9.89 -7.80 -4.05
N ASN A 22 10.85 -6.93 -4.33
CA ASN A 22 11.35 -6.72 -5.69
C ASN A 22 12.83 -6.38 -5.65
N GLY A 23 13.65 -7.21 -6.29
CA GLY A 23 15.10 -7.00 -6.38
C GLY A 23 15.54 -6.32 -7.67
N ASP A 24 14.62 -5.89 -8.53
CA ASP A 24 14.94 -5.28 -9.82
C ASP A 24 15.46 -3.86 -9.63
N ARG A 25 16.74 -3.65 -9.91
CA ARG A 25 17.38 -2.34 -9.77
C ARG A 25 17.17 -1.42 -10.96
N THR A 26 16.53 -1.92 -12.01
CA THR A 26 16.24 -1.09 -13.20
C THR A 26 14.96 -0.28 -13.02
N LEU A 27 14.07 -0.66 -12.11
CA LEU A 27 12.83 0.06 -11.82
C LEU A 27 13.09 1.14 -10.79
N ASN A 28 12.50 2.33 -11.00
CA ASN A 28 12.57 3.39 -10.00
C ASN A 28 11.58 3.10 -8.85
N ARG A 29 11.70 3.87 -7.77
CA ARG A 29 10.90 3.69 -6.58
C ARG A 29 9.40 3.80 -6.84
N THR A 30 8.99 4.79 -7.63
CA THR A 30 7.58 5.02 -7.94
C THR A 30 6.96 3.79 -8.62
N LYS A 31 7.65 3.22 -9.62
CA LYS A 31 7.16 2.03 -10.30
C LYS A 31 7.10 0.83 -9.36
N LYS A 32 8.07 0.68 -8.47
CA LYS A 32 8.06 -0.40 -7.48
C LYS A 32 6.88 -0.27 -6.52
N VAL A 33 6.59 0.94 -6.06
CA VAL A 33 5.45 1.19 -5.16
C VAL A 33 4.13 0.86 -5.85
N PHE A 34 3.94 1.31 -7.10
CA PHE A 34 2.71 1.02 -7.82
C PHE A 34 2.56 -0.47 -8.12
N ALA A 35 3.64 -1.15 -8.49
CA ALA A 35 3.61 -2.60 -8.70
C ALA A 35 3.26 -3.33 -7.41
N ALA A 36 3.83 -2.90 -6.28
CA ALA A 36 3.54 -3.47 -4.97
C ALA A 36 2.07 -3.30 -4.60
N LEU A 37 1.53 -2.10 -4.76
CA LEU A 37 0.13 -1.83 -4.45
C LEU A 37 -0.80 -2.66 -5.32
N HIS A 38 -0.49 -2.79 -6.61
CA HIS A 38 -1.26 -3.64 -7.52
C HIS A 38 -1.30 -5.08 -7.03
N ASP A 39 -0.14 -5.65 -6.70
CA ASP A 39 -0.03 -7.04 -6.26
C ASP A 39 -0.75 -7.27 -4.92
N ILE A 40 -0.61 -6.33 -3.98
CA ILE A 40 -1.28 -6.41 -2.68
C ILE A 40 -2.79 -6.38 -2.86
N CYS A 41 -3.31 -5.48 -3.70
CA CYS A 41 -4.74 -5.39 -3.97
C CYS A 41 -5.26 -6.65 -4.68
N MET A 42 -4.48 -7.22 -5.59
CA MET A 42 -4.83 -8.49 -6.21
C MET A 42 -4.92 -9.60 -5.17
N GLU A 43 -3.95 -9.69 -4.27
CA GLU A 43 -3.94 -10.72 -3.23
C GLU A 43 -5.12 -10.57 -2.28
N PHE A 44 -5.49 -9.34 -1.93
CA PHE A 44 -6.58 -9.06 -0.99
C PHE A 44 -7.95 -8.96 -1.66
N ASP A 45 -8.00 -9.14 -2.98
CA ASP A 45 -9.22 -9.01 -3.78
C ASP A 45 -9.86 -7.63 -3.59
N LEU A 46 -9.04 -6.60 -3.74
CA LEU A 46 -9.44 -5.20 -3.61
C LEU A 46 -9.27 -4.45 -4.91
N GLN A 47 -10.12 -3.45 -5.13
CA GLN A 47 -9.87 -2.42 -6.13
C GLN A 47 -8.67 -1.60 -5.66
N GLU A 48 -7.82 -1.15 -6.60
CA GLU A 48 -6.72 -0.26 -6.22
C GLU A 48 -7.25 1.09 -5.75
N PRO A 49 -6.73 1.60 -4.64
CA PRO A 49 -7.19 2.89 -4.13
C PRO A 49 -6.68 4.06 -4.98
N ILE A 50 -7.37 5.19 -4.85
CA ILE A 50 -6.97 6.45 -5.49
C ILE A 50 -6.01 7.16 -4.56
N TRP A 51 -4.85 7.57 -5.07
CA TRP A 51 -3.90 8.39 -4.32
C TRP A 51 -4.43 9.82 -4.24
N LEU A 52 -4.71 10.28 -3.03
CA LEU A 52 -5.04 11.67 -2.77
C LEU A 52 -3.77 12.43 -2.39
N ASP A 53 -3.81 13.76 -2.45
CA ASP A 53 -2.64 14.58 -2.13
C ASP A 53 -2.08 14.27 -0.73
N LYS A 54 -2.96 14.04 0.24
CA LYS A 54 -2.53 13.68 1.61
C LYS A 54 -1.71 12.41 1.64
N ASN A 55 -2.06 11.42 0.79
CA ASN A 55 -1.34 10.16 0.72
C ASN A 55 0.05 10.36 0.11
N ILE A 56 0.13 11.11 -0.99
CA ILE A 56 1.39 11.41 -1.66
C ILE A 56 2.34 12.13 -0.71
N ASN A 57 1.84 13.16 -0.04
CA ASN A 57 2.64 13.96 0.89
C ASN A 57 3.12 13.15 2.09
N GLU A 58 2.24 12.34 2.66
CA GLU A 58 2.58 11.48 3.79
C GLU A 58 3.61 10.42 3.38
N PHE A 59 3.39 9.78 2.24
CA PHE A 59 4.28 8.73 1.77
C PHE A 59 5.69 9.25 1.49
N LYS A 60 5.80 10.45 0.91
CA LYS A 60 7.10 11.09 0.69
C LYS A 60 7.81 11.40 1.99
N ARG A 61 7.06 11.72 3.05
CA ARG A 61 7.63 12.17 4.31
C ARG A 61 8.02 11.01 5.23
N VAL A 62 7.20 9.96 5.29
CA VAL A 62 7.37 8.88 6.30
C VAL A 62 7.36 7.48 5.71
N ASP A 63 7.38 7.31 4.39
CA ASP A 63 7.45 6.03 3.68
C ASP A 63 6.26 5.10 3.96
N LYS A 64 5.14 5.66 4.39
CA LYS A 64 3.90 4.92 4.61
C LYS A 64 2.70 5.83 4.45
N THR A 65 1.55 5.23 4.10
CA THR A 65 0.28 5.94 4.06
C THR A 65 -0.88 4.96 4.22
N ARG A 66 -2.04 5.49 4.56
CA ARG A 66 -3.27 4.71 4.77
C ARG A 66 -4.31 5.10 3.74
N PHE A 67 -4.93 4.09 3.14
CA PHE A 67 -6.04 4.27 2.22
C PHE A 67 -7.32 3.85 2.94
N ALA A 68 -8.19 4.81 3.21
CA ALA A 68 -9.47 4.59 3.87
C ALA A 68 -10.62 4.67 2.85
N GLN A 69 -11.87 4.74 3.31
CA GLN A 69 -13.03 4.73 2.41
C GLN A 69 -12.98 5.82 1.33
N ASP A 70 -12.48 7.00 1.67
CA ASP A 70 -12.39 8.11 0.71
C ASP A 70 -11.37 7.88 -0.40
N ASN A 71 -10.53 6.87 -0.30
CA ASN A 71 -9.59 6.47 -1.34
C ASN A 71 -10.17 5.42 -2.30
N PHE A 72 -11.33 4.86 -1.99
CA PHE A 72 -11.94 3.79 -2.79
C PHE A 72 -13.27 4.25 -3.36
N ILE A 73 -13.53 3.89 -4.64
CA ILE A 73 -14.81 4.17 -5.27
C ILE A 73 -15.88 3.25 -4.70
N GLU A 74 -15.53 1.98 -4.47
CA GLU A 74 -16.44 1.00 -3.91
C GLU A 74 -16.44 1.06 -2.38
N SER A 75 -17.54 0.60 -1.76
CA SER A 75 -17.60 0.47 -0.31
C SER A 75 -16.60 -0.59 0.17
N ILE A 76 -15.85 -0.26 1.20
CA ILE A 76 -14.93 -1.20 1.83
C ILE A 76 -15.49 -1.62 3.20
N ASP A 77 -15.18 -2.84 3.63
CA ASP A 77 -15.66 -3.38 4.91
C ASP A 77 -14.55 -3.46 5.97
N PHE A 78 -13.48 -2.71 5.77
CA PHE A 78 -12.36 -2.56 6.70
C PHE A 78 -12.09 -1.07 6.90
N ASP A 79 -11.24 -0.72 7.88
CA ASP A 79 -10.99 0.68 8.19
C ASP A 79 -9.98 1.33 7.24
N TYR A 80 -8.88 0.64 6.96
CA TYR A 80 -7.87 1.15 6.03
C TYR A 80 -6.90 0.06 5.59
N LEU A 81 -6.31 0.31 4.43
CA LEU A 81 -5.16 -0.45 3.92
C LEU A 81 -3.93 0.43 4.10
N GLU A 82 -2.97 -0.01 4.87
CA GLU A 82 -1.71 0.72 5.06
C GLU A 82 -0.61 0.08 4.22
N ILE A 83 0.15 0.90 3.52
CA ILE A 83 1.37 0.45 2.86
C ILE A 83 2.57 1.14 3.52
N HIS A 84 3.65 0.39 3.70
CA HIS A 84 4.83 0.86 4.40
C HIS A 84 6.08 0.26 3.76
N VAL A 85 6.97 1.12 3.25
CA VAL A 85 8.25 0.67 2.71
C VAL A 85 9.16 0.33 3.89
N ILE A 86 9.52 -0.94 4.00
CA ILE A 86 10.33 -1.43 5.13
C ILE A 86 11.77 -1.71 4.76
N GLU A 87 12.08 -1.77 3.46
CA GLU A 87 13.45 -1.94 2.99
C GLU A 87 13.58 -1.37 1.58
N GLU A 88 14.66 -0.64 1.33
CA GLU A 88 14.98 -0.12 -0.01
C GLU A 88 16.41 -0.46 -0.39
N ASP A 89 16.67 -0.50 -1.72
CA ASP A 89 18.01 -0.70 -2.27
C ASP A 89 18.91 0.50 -2.03
#